data_faf327a847408e43e8e00d5af0ba9a98
#
_entry.id   faf327a847408e43e8e00d5af0ba9a98
#
_cell.length_a   1.000
_cell.length_b   1.000
_cell.length_c   1.000
_cell.angle_alpha   90.00
_cell.angle_beta   90.00
_cell.angle_gamma   90.00
#
_symmetry.space_group_name_H-M   'P 1'
#
loop_
_entity.id
_entity.type
_entity.pdbx_description
1 polymer ?
#
loop_
_entity_poly.entity_id
_entity_poly.type
_entity_poly.pdbx_seq_one_letter_code
_entity_poly.pdbx_strand_id
1 'polypeptide(L)'
;MLTGFHRYSVEEQLLDHSPAVHVRRPKISQESTRLGLDRSELGAFLVQAGLAGGNGHALACLLALNALRVSEACSADLADLALANGHRTLRIVGKGNQPALIPLTPRTTRAIDTAVGERTEGPLLARADDSRLDRHAAGRIVRRLAKRAGAT
;
A
#
# COMPACT_ATOMS: atom_id res chain seq x y z
N MET A 1 12.05 -17.19 9.91
CA MET A 1 11.89 -18.35 9.03
C MET A 1 12.70 -19.58 9.49
N LEU A 2 14.02 -19.49 9.71
CA LEU A 2 14.86 -20.64 10.12
C LEU A 2 14.40 -21.33 11.42
N THR A 3 13.97 -20.58 12.44
CA THR A 3 13.48 -21.16 13.71
C THR A 3 12.22 -22.00 13.52
N GLY A 4 11.32 -21.60 12.63
CA GLY A 4 10.12 -22.39 12.30
C GLY A 4 10.45 -23.67 11.55
N PHE A 5 11.40 -23.60 10.61
CA PHE A 5 11.88 -24.77 9.88
C PHE A 5 12.51 -25.81 10.83
N HIS A 6 13.44 -25.40 11.69
CA HIS A 6 14.07 -26.32 12.63
C HIS A 6 13.08 -26.89 13.65
N ARG A 7 12.10 -26.11 14.09
CA ARG A 7 11.03 -26.61 14.95
C ARG A 7 10.23 -27.71 14.26
N TYR A 8 9.80 -27.48 13.01
CA TYR A 8 9.11 -28.48 12.19
C TYR A 8 9.97 -29.75 12.01
N SER A 9 11.27 -29.60 11.73
CA SER A 9 12.18 -30.76 11.56
C SER A 9 12.34 -31.61 12.84
N VAL A 10 12.22 -31.00 14.01
CA VAL A 10 12.22 -31.74 15.30
C VAL A 10 10.86 -32.42 15.52
N GLU A 11 9.77 -31.75 15.22
CA GLU A 11 8.40 -32.28 15.30
C GLU A 11 8.22 -33.53 14.40
N GLU A 12 8.82 -33.50 13.19
CA GLU A 12 8.84 -34.62 12.23
C GLU A 12 9.95 -35.64 12.49
N GLN A 13 10.65 -35.56 13.63
CA GLN A 13 11.74 -36.48 14.02
C GLN A 13 12.90 -36.55 13.01
N LEU A 14 13.07 -35.53 12.17
CA LEU A 14 14.20 -35.40 11.24
C LEU A 14 15.48 -34.89 11.93
N LEU A 15 15.33 -34.26 13.10
CA LEU A 15 16.39 -33.77 13.96
C LEU A 15 16.07 -34.09 15.41
N ASP A 16 17.05 -34.57 16.18
CA ASP A 16 16.91 -34.83 17.61
C ASP A 16 16.70 -33.54 18.41
N HIS A 17 17.31 -32.45 17.95
CA HIS A 17 17.19 -31.11 18.58
C HIS A 17 17.38 -30.01 17.55
N SER A 18 16.83 -28.85 17.84
CA SER A 18 16.98 -27.69 16.96
C SER A 18 18.37 -27.06 17.11
N PRO A 19 19.18 -26.98 16.05
CA PRO A 19 20.46 -26.26 16.10
C PRO A 19 20.33 -24.75 16.36
N ALA A 20 19.11 -24.21 16.25
CA ALA A 20 18.84 -22.81 16.48
C ALA A 20 18.38 -22.46 17.92
N VAL A 21 18.35 -23.43 18.83
CA VAL A 21 17.91 -23.22 20.24
C VAL A 21 18.70 -22.12 20.94
N HIS A 22 20.00 -22.06 20.73
CA HIS A 22 20.88 -21.10 21.39
C HIS A 22 21.10 -19.81 20.59
N VAL A 23 20.52 -19.70 19.40
CA VAL A 23 20.64 -18.49 18.59
C VAL A 23 19.73 -17.38 19.16
N ARG A 24 20.35 -16.39 19.82
CA ARG A 24 19.63 -15.22 20.30
C ARG A 24 19.17 -14.37 19.13
N ARG A 25 17.87 -14.03 19.10
CA ARG A 25 17.38 -13.04 18.15
C ARG A 25 18.03 -11.69 18.44
N PRO A 26 18.53 -10.98 17.42
CA PRO A 26 18.99 -9.61 17.61
C PRO A 26 17.88 -8.77 18.27
N LYS A 27 18.23 -7.98 19.25
CA LYS A 27 17.32 -6.95 19.78
C LYS A 27 17.09 -5.93 18.68
N ILE A 28 15.90 -5.91 18.10
CA ILE A 28 15.52 -4.86 17.16
C ILE A 28 15.04 -3.69 17.99
N SER A 29 15.63 -2.50 17.80
CA SER A 29 15.08 -1.27 18.35
C SER A 29 13.65 -1.11 17.85
N GLN A 30 12.71 -0.89 18.74
CA GLN A 30 11.32 -0.62 18.38
C GLN A 30 11.14 0.83 17.90
N GLU A 31 12.13 1.67 18.11
CA GLU A 31 12.14 3.04 17.63
C GLU A 31 12.43 3.07 16.13
N SER A 32 11.49 3.59 15.36
CA SER A 32 11.71 3.85 13.94
C SER A 32 12.69 5.01 13.80
N THR A 33 13.83 4.76 13.18
CA THR A 33 14.78 5.83 12.83
C THR A 33 14.31 6.65 11.63
N ARG A 34 13.23 6.22 10.97
CA ARG A 34 12.61 6.97 9.87
C ARG A 34 11.51 7.85 10.43
N LEU A 35 11.69 9.14 10.32
CA LEU A 35 10.64 10.12 10.57
C LEU A 35 9.59 9.97 9.47
N GLY A 36 8.32 9.87 9.87
CA GLY A 36 7.19 9.99 8.93
C GLY A 36 6.95 11.47 8.60
N LEU A 37 6.15 11.74 7.58
CA LEU A 37 5.69 13.09 7.30
C LEU A 37 4.86 13.61 8.49
N ASP A 38 5.11 14.82 8.91
CA ASP A 38 4.23 15.50 9.85
C ASP A 38 2.89 15.90 9.19
N ARG A 39 1.98 16.48 9.97
CA ARG A 39 0.66 16.87 9.46
C ARG A 39 0.73 17.94 8.37
N SER A 40 1.65 18.88 8.48
CA SER A 40 1.84 19.96 7.51
C SER A 40 2.45 19.44 6.21
N GLU A 41 3.49 18.64 6.32
CA GLU A 41 4.15 17.97 5.21
C GLU A 41 3.20 17.04 4.45
N LEU A 42 2.38 16.26 5.18
CA LEU A 42 1.35 15.42 4.58
C LEU A 42 0.29 16.26 3.86
N GLY A 43 -0.10 17.39 4.44
CA GLY A 43 -1.00 18.35 3.81
C GLY A 43 -0.42 18.88 2.50
N ALA A 44 0.82 19.37 2.51
CA ALA A 44 1.53 19.85 1.34
C ALA A 44 1.67 18.77 0.26
N PHE A 45 2.01 17.54 0.65
CA PHE A 45 2.09 16.37 -0.24
C PHE A 45 0.75 16.12 -0.95
N LEU A 46 -0.37 16.12 -0.21
CA LEU A 46 -1.71 15.90 -0.77
C LEU A 46 -2.16 17.06 -1.68
N VAL A 47 -1.74 18.30 -1.40
CA VAL A 47 -1.97 19.44 -2.29
C VAL A 47 -1.21 19.26 -3.59
N GLN A 48 0.08 18.96 -3.54
CA GLN A 48 0.89 18.71 -4.74
C GLN A 48 0.37 17.53 -5.55
N ALA A 49 -0.12 16.48 -4.89
CA ALA A 49 -0.76 15.36 -5.55
C ALA A 49 -2.05 15.78 -6.28
N GLY A 50 -2.88 16.61 -5.64
CA GLY A 50 -4.09 17.17 -6.25
C GLY A 50 -3.78 18.01 -7.49
N LEU A 51 -2.75 18.86 -7.43
CA LEU A 51 -2.29 19.66 -8.58
C LEU A 51 -1.75 18.82 -9.74
N ALA A 52 -1.10 17.69 -9.43
CA ALA A 52 -0.62 16.76 -10.43
C ALA A 52 -1.75 15.95 -11.10
N GLY A 53 -2.84 15.72 -10.38
CA GLY A 53 -4.01 14.99 -10.86
C GLY A 53 -3.78 13.51 -11.15
N GLY A 54 -4.75 12.88 -11.80
CA GLY A 54 -4.68 11.50 -12.30
C GLY A 54 -4.22 10.47 -11.27
N ASN A 55 -3.45 9.49 -11.72
CA ASN A 55 -2.93 8.41 -10.85
C ASN A 55 -2.10 8.90 -9.66
N GLY A 56 -1.41 10.05 -9.80
CA GLY A 56 -0.63 10.62 -8.71
C GLY A 56 -1.51 11.03 -7.54
N HIS A 57 -2.64 11.66 -7.81
CA HIS A 57 -3.61 12.06 -6.80
C HIS A 57 -4.32 10.85 -6.18
N ALA A 58 -4.81 9.92 -7.00
CA ALA A 58 -5.47 8.71 -6.51
C ALA A 58 -4.54 7.87 -5.62
N LEU A 59 -3.30 7.63 -6.07
CA LEU A 59 -2.28 6.91 -5.30
C LEU A 59 -1.99 7.61 -3.96
N ALA A 60 -1.75 8.93 -3.97
CA ALA A 60 -1.48 9.70 -2.76
C ALA A 60 -2.64 9.60 -1.75
N CYS A 61 -3.88 9.71 -2.20
CA CYS A 61 -5.06 9.57 -1.35
C CYS A 61 -5.21 8.14 -0.77
N LEU A 62 -5.01 7.11 -1.58
CA LEU A 62 -5.07 5.72 -1.13
C LEU A 62 -4.03 5.42 -0.06
N LEU A 63 -2.80 5.92 -0.22
CA LEU A 63 -1.72 5.72 0.76
C LEU A 63 -1.93 6.55 2.02
N ALA A 64 -2.23 7.85 1.87
CA ALA A 64 -2.24 8.80 2.98
C ALA A 64 -3.56 8.82 3.78
N LEU A 65 -4.70 8.66 3.11
CA LEU A 65 -6.02 8.79 3.74
C LEU A 65 -6.66 7.44 4.04
N ASN A 66 -6.31 6.38 3.29
CA ASN A 66 -6.85 5.04 3.48
C ASN A 66 -5.81 4.06 4.00
N ALA A 67 -4.57 4.51 4.24
CA ALA A 67 -3.46 3.73 4.82
C ALA A 67 -3.14 2.42 4.06
N LEU A 68 -3.42 2.37 2.74
CA LEU A 68 -3.10 1.20 1.93
C LEU A 68 -1.58 1.07 1.76
N ARG A 69 -1.11 -0.17 1.69
CA ARG A 69 0.25 -0.43 1.21
C ARG A 69 0.34 -0.16 -0.29
N VAL A 70 1.52 0.24 -0.77
CA VAL A 70 1.76 0.49 -2.21
C VAL A 70 1.37 -0.73 -3.05
N SER A 71 1.68 -1.95 -2.59
CA SER A 71 1.30 -3.18 -3.29
C SER A 71 -0.22 -3.38 -3.37
N GLU A 72 -0.94 -3.08 -2.29
CA GLU A 72 -2.40 -3.17 -2.24
C GLU A 72 -3.04 -2.16 -3.21
N ALA A 73 -2.58 -0.90 -3.19
CA ALA A 73 -3.06 0.12 -4.11
C ALA A 73 -2.77 -0.20 -5.58
N CYS A 74 -1.58 -0.76 -5.88
CA CYS A 74 -1.20 -1.10 -7.24
C CYS A 74 -1.88 -2.38 -7.76
N SER A 75 -2.25 -3.32 -6.88
CA SER A 75 -2.90 -4.58 -7.29
C SER A 75 -4.40 -4.47 -7.48
N ALA A 76 -5.03 -3.41 -7.00
CA ALA A 76 -6.47 -3.21 -7.08
C ALA A 76 -6.96 -2.99 -8.51
N ASP A 77 -8.14 -3.55 -8.80
CA ASP A 77 -8.85 -3.40 -10.07
C ASP A 77 -10.12 -2.55 -9.89
N LEU A 78 -10.69 -2.07 -10.99
CA LEU A 78 -11.96 -1.35 -10.97
C LEU A 78 -13.10 -2.25 -10.45
N ALA A 79 -13.04 -3.55 -10.72
CA ALA A 79 -13.98 -4.54 -10.21
C ALA A 79 -13.93 -4.71 -8.67
N ASP A 80 -12.87 -4.24 -8.02
CA ASP A 80 -12.76 -4.25 -6.55
C ASP A 80 -13.48 -3.08 -5.88
N LEU A 81 -13.95 -2.10 -6.65
CA LEU A 81 -14.77 -1.00 -6.13
C LEU A 81 -16.21 -1.48 -5.94
N ALA A 82 -16.78 -1.18 -4.79
CA ALA A 82 -18.15 -1.51 -4.44
C ALA A 82 -18.81 -0.40 -3.62
N LEU A 83 -20.14 -0.50 -3.47
CA LEU A 83 -20.92 0.27 -2.51
C LEU A 83 -21.32 -0.67 -1.35
N ALA A 84 -20.97 -0.30 -0.14
CA ALA A 84 -21.39 -1.00 1.07
C ALA A 84 -21.88 0.00 2.11
N ASN A 85 -23.09 -0.20 2.61
CA ASN A 85 -23.73 0.67 3.62
C ASN A 85 -23.71 2.17 3.25
N GLY A 86 -23.94 2.49 1.97
CA GLY A 86 -23.95 3.87 1.46
C GLY A 86 -22.55 4.49 1.28
N HIS A 87 -21.49 3.76 1.55
CA HIS A 87 -20.10 4.20 1.36
C HIS A 87 -19.43 3.47 0.21
N ARG A 88 -18.62 4.19 -0.56
CA ARG A 88 -17.77 3.54 -1.56
C ARG A 88 -16.62 2.82 -0.85
N THR A 89 -16.41 1.58 -1.24
CA THR A 89 -15.40 0.70 -0.63
C THR A 89 -14.48 0.14 -1.70
N LEU A 90 -13.29 -0.23 -1.28
CA LEU A 90 -12.30 -0.94 -2.11
C LEU A 90 -11.99 -2.27 -1.43
N ARG A 91 -12.18 -3.36 -2.15
CA ARG A 91 -11.74 -4.68 -1.72
C ARG A 91 -10.24 -4.82 -1.98
N ILE A 92 -9.50 -5.23 -0.98
CA ILE A 92 -8.07 -5.51 -1.08
C ILE A 92 -7.77 -6.90 -0.53
N VAL A 93 -6.64 -7.46 -0.96
CA VAL A 93 -6.06 -8.67 -0.36
C VAL A 93 -4.89 -8.25 0.50
N GLY A 94 -5.07 -8.34 1.81
CA GLY A 94 -4.07 -7.95 2.81
C GLY A 94 -3.04 -9.05 3.10
N LYS A 95 -2.24 -8.83 4.16
CA LYS A 95 -1.24 -9.79 4.62
C LYS A 95 -1.91 -11.13 4.98
N GLY A 96 -1.29 -12.24 4.53
CA GLY A 96 -1.83 -13.58 4.77
C GLY A 96 -2.99 -13.96 3.85
N ASN A 97 -3.13 -13.30 2.69
CA ASN A 97 -4.19 -13.53 1.71
C ASN A 97 -5.62 -13.31 2.26
N GLN A 98 -5.75 -12.44 3.26
CA GLN A 98 -7.04 -12.12 3.86
C GLN A 98 -7.71 -10.97 3.10
N PRO A 99 -8.94 -11.15 2.59
CA PRO A 99 -9.68 -10.07 1.97
C PRO A 99 -10.13 -9.05 3.03
N ALA A 100 -10.07 -7.77 2.68
CA ALA A 100 -10.58 -6.69 3.51
C ALA A 100 -11.31 -5.67 2.63
N LEU A 101 -12.37 -5.09 3.18
CA LEU A 101 -13.11 -3.97 2.58
C LEU A 101 -12.68 -2.68 3.25
N ILE A 102 -12.12 -1.77 2.49
CA ILE A 102 -11.65 -0.47 2.97
C ILE A 102 -12.65 0.61 2.56
N PRO A 103 -13.31 1.29 3.50
CA PRO A 103 -14.15 2.43 3.16
C PRO A 103 -13.30 3.58 2.61
N LEU A 104 -13.69 4.12 1.47
CA LEU A 104 -12.98 5.21 0.82
C LEU A 104 -13.48 6.56 1.34
N THR A 105 -12.54 7.48 1.62
CA THR A 105 -12.93 8.84 1.93
C THR A 105 -13.52 9.53 0.69
N PRO A 106 -14.38 10.56 0.84
CA PRO A 106 -14.93 11.28 -0.31
C PRO A 106 -13.87 11.89 -1.21
N ARG A 107 -12.73 12.31 -0.63
CA ARG A 107 -11.58 12.82 -1.39
C ARG A 107 -10.91 11.72 -2.20
N THR A 108 -10.70 10.54 -1.61
CA THR A 108 -10.13 9.39 -2.32
C THR A 108 -11.04 8.93 -3.46
N THR A 109 -12.35 8.88 -3.21
CA THR A 109 -13.34 8.53 -4.23
C THR A 109 -13.22 9.45 -5.44
N ARG A 110 -13.26 10.77 -5.23
CA ARG A 110 -13.12 11.76 -6.33
C ARG A 110 -11.78 11.65 -7.05
N ALA A 111 -10.70 11.39 -6.32
CA ALA A 111 -9.38 11.23 -6.93
C ALA A 111 -9.31 9.98 -7.82
N ILE A 112 -9.95 8.88 -7.39
CA ILE A 112 -10.09 7.66 -8.18
C ILE A 112 -10.93 7.92 -9.42
N ASP A 113 -12.11 8.52 -9.27
CA ASP A 113 -12.99 8.81 -10.41
C ASP A 113 -12.29 9.65 -11.48
N THR A 114 -11.52 10.66 -11.05
CA THR A 114 -10.71 11.48 -11.97
C THR A 114 -9.59 10.68 -12.64
N ALA A 115 -8.96 9.75 -11.93
CA ALA A 115 -7.88 8.92 -12.48
C ALA A 115 -8.37 7.84 -13.44
N VAL A 116 -9.55 7.28 -13.14
CA VAL A 116 -10.19 6.23 -13.92
C VAL A 116 -10.80 6.80 -15.20
N GLY A 117 -11.42 8.00 -15.13
CA GLY A 117 -12.12 8.59 -16.25
C GLY A 117 -13.29 7.70 -16.71
N GLU A 118 -13.34 7.39 -17.97
CA GLU A 118 -14.41 6.57 -18.58
C GLU A 118 -14.13 5.06 -18.58
N ARG A 119 -12.98 4.62 -18.03
CA ARG A 119 -12.65 3.19 -17.97
C ARG A 119 -13.63 2.45 -17.06
N THR A 120 -14.09 1.30 -17.51
CA THR A 120 -15.05 0.45 -16.77
C THR A 120 -14.42 -0.83 -16.25
N GLU A 121 -13.23 -1.19 -16.72
CA GLU A 121 -12.50 -2.41 -16.35
C GLU A 121 -10.99 -2.18 -16.27
N GLY A 122 -10.26 -3.17 -15.79
CA GLY A 122 -8.82 -3.16 -15.67
C GLY A 122 -8.31 -2.58 -14.34
N PRO A 123 -7.01 -2.25 -14.26
CA PRO A 123 -6.38 -1.80 -13.04
C PRO A 123 -6.91 -0.44 -12.56
N LEU A 124 -7.09 -0.29 -11.24
CA LEU A 124 -7.50 0.97 -10.64
C LEU A 124 -6.50 2.10 -10.96
N LEU A 125 -5.21 1.81 -10.85
CA LEU A 125 -4.12 2.70 -11.22
C LEU A 125 -3.46 2.17 -12.49
N ALA A 126 -3.79 2.76 -13.63
CA ALA A 126 -3.28 2.38 -14.94
C ALA A 126 -2.26 3.40 -15.48
N ARG A 127 -1.31 2.95 -16.27
CA ARG A 127 -0.43 3.79 -17.08
C ARG A 127 -1.18 4.32 -18.32
N ALA A 128 -0.50 5.14 -19.11
CA ALA A 128 -1.04 5.67 -20.36
C ALA A 128 -1.33 4.59 -21.43
N ASP A 129 -0.73 3.42 -21.29
CA ASP A 129 -0.95 2.24 -22.14
C ASP A 129 -1.96 1.25 -21.53
N ASP A 130 -2.75 1.69 -20.55
CA ASP A 130 -3.71 0.93 -19.75
C ASP A 130 -3.12 -0.23 -18.97
N SER A 131 -1.81 -0.44 -19.01
CA SER A 131 -1.14 -1.43 -18.17
C SER A 131 -1.17 -1.02 -16.69
N ARG A 132 -1.12 -2.00 -15.80
CA ARG A 132 -1.11 -1.80 -14.35
C ARG A 132 0.11 -0.99 -13.90
N LEU A 133 -0.10 -0.02 -13.02
CA LEU A 133 0.97 0.72 -12.36
C LEU A 133 1.72 -0.23 -11.41
N ASP A 134 3.01 -0.43 -11.66
CA ASP A 134 3.86 -1.23 -10.77
C ASP A 134 4.35 -0.42 -9.55
N ARG A 135 4.79 -1.13 -8.51
CA ARG A 135 5.24 -0.49 -7.27
C ARG A 135 6.47 0.42 -7.45
N HIS A 136 7.33 0.16 -8.45
CA HIS A 136 8.50 0.99 -8.72
C HIS A 136 8.09 2.32 -9.35
N ALA A 137 7.15 2.26 -10.30
CA ALA A 137 6.55 3.46 -10.89
C ALA A 137 5.77 4.26 -9.84
N ALA A 138 4.98 3.59 -8.98
CA ALA A 138 4.31 4.23 -7.84
C ALA A 138 5.31 4.92 -6.90
N GLY A 139 6.41 4.25 -6.55
CA GLY A 139 7.48 4.84 -5.74
C GLY A 139 8.14 6.06 -6.39
N ARG A 140 8.29 6.08 -7.74
CA ARG A 140 8.78 7.27 -8.45
C ARG A 140 7.78 8.43 -8.39
N ILE A 141 6.48 8.14 -8.51
CA ILE A 141 5.42 9.14 -8.39
C ILE A 141 5.45 9.77 -6.98
N VAL A 142 5.44 8.94 -5.95
CA VAL A 142 5.45 9.41 -4.54
C VAL A 142 6.68 10.28 -4.27
N ARG A 143 7.88 9.84 -4.65
CA ARG A 143 9.11 10.63 -4.46
C ARG A 143 9.07 11.97 -5.18
N ARG A 144 8.55 12.01 -6.41
CA ARG A 144 8.39 13.26 -7.16
C ARG A 144 7.42 14.22 -6.49
N LEU A 145 6.30 13.71 -5.97
CA LEU A 145 5.32 14.51 -5.25
C LEU A 145 5.88 15.02 -3.91
N ALA A 146 6.58 14.17 -3.15
CA ALA A 146 7.25 14.55 -1.92
C ALA A 146 8.28 15.68 -2.15
N LYS A 147 9.14 15.53 -3.17
CA LYS A 147 10.10 16.58 -3.54
C LYS A 147 9.41 17.91 -3.89
N ARG A 148 8.28 17.89 -4.60
CA ARG A 148 7.50 19.10 -4.90
C ARG A 148 6.86 19.73 -3.68
N ALA A 149 6.52 18.90 -2.70
CA ALA A 149 5.95 19.34 -1.42
C ALA A 149 7.01 19.86 -0.43
N GLY A 150 8.30 19.79 -0.77
CA GLY A 150 9.39 20.15 0.13
C GLY A 150 9.66 19.13 1.24
N ALA A 151 9.04 17.94 1.18
CA ALA A 151 9.30 16.84 2.09
C ALA A 151 10.57 16.09 1.66
N THR A 152 11.52 15.94 2.58
CA THR A 152 12.83 15.29 2.35
C THR A 152 12.93 13.94 3.08
#